data_010e87980fcaef68d9e76ad274ceea25
#
_entry.id   010e87980fcaef68d9e76ad274ceea25
#
_cell.length_a   1.000
_cell.length_b   1.000
_cell.length_c   1.000
_cell.angle_alpha   90.00
_cell.angle_beta   90.00
_cell.angle_gamma   90.00
#
_symmetry.space_group_name_H-M   'P 1'
#
loop_
_entity.id
_entity.type
_entity.pdbx_description
1 polymer ?
#
loop_
_entity_poly.entity_id
_entity_poly.type
_entity_poly.pdbx_seq_one_letter_code
_entity_poly.pdbx_strand_id
1 'polypeptide(L)'
;MSAEKLDQIAPETSAYKILCYLAFRGSVLKPQEIAEVLGENGSTVRARLAELKKQGLVESKPEGYVAVVTPYDLIMKIYRDMGRK
;
A
#
# COMPACT_ATOMS: atom_id res chain seq x y z
N MET A 1 -2.46 1.82 -14.04
CA MET A 1 -1.41 1.43 -13.10
C MET A 1 -0.83 0.11 -13.52
N SER A 2 0.45 -0.07 -13.35
CA SER A 2 1.13 -1.26 -13.86
C SER A 2 1.21 -2.35 -12.79
N ALA A 3 0.80 -3.56 -13.14
CA ALA A 3 0.93 -4.72 -12.26
C ALA A 3 2.41 -5.00 -11.93
N GLU A 4 3.31 -4.59 -12.82
CA GLU A 4 4.75 -4.78 -12.62
C GLU A 4 5.25 -3.99 -11.41
N LYS A 5 4.73 -2.78 -11.22
CA LYS A 5 5.13 -1.96 -10.06
C LYS A 5 4.67 -2.60 -8.77
N LEU A 6 3.46 -3.14 -8.78
CA LEU A 6 2.94 -3.82 -7.61
C LEU A 6 3.74 -5.08 -7.29
N ASP A 7 4.19 -5.78 -8.32
CA ASP A 7 4.95 -7.01 -8.14
C ASP A 7 6.33 -6.79 -7.51
N GLN A 8 6.79 -5.54 -7.47
CA GLN A 8 8.08 -5.23 -6.85
C GLN A 8 8.01 -5.20 -5.33
N ILE A 9 6.82 -5.29 -4.75
CA ILE A 9 6.64 -5.22 -3.32
C ILE A 9 6.42 -6.62 -2.77
N ALA A 10 7.26 -7.01 -1.80
CA ALA A 10 7.13 -8.32 -1.17
C ALA A 10 5.88 -8.35 -0.28
N PRO A 11 5.11 -9.44 -0.30
CA PRO A 11 3.82 -9.50 0.41
C PRO A 11 3.92 -9.35 1.93
N GLU A 12 5.07 -9.67 2.53
CA GLU A 12 5.23 -9.64 3.98
C GLU A 12 5.71 -8.30 4.53
N THR A 13 5.95 -7.33 3.67
CA THR A 13 6.53 -6.06 4.11
C THR A 13 5.49 -5.12 4.70
N SER A 14 5.96 -4.16 5.50
CA SER A 14 5.10 -3.09 6.00
C SER A 14 4.50 -2.30 4.86
N ALA A 15 5.25 -2.10 3.78
CA ALA A 15 4.76 -1.38 2.63
C ALA A 15 3.53 -2.05 2.04
N TYR A 16 3.56 -3.37 1.94
CA TYR A 16 2.44 -4.11 1.38
C TYR A 16 1.21 -4.02 2.29
N LYS A 17 1.41 -4.15 3.61
CA LYS A 17 0.31 -4.02 4.57
C LYS A 17 -0.35 -2.65 4.47
N ILE A 18 0.47 -1.61 4.38
CA ILE A 18 -0.04 -0.23 4.28
C ILE A 18 -0.83 -0.05 2.99
N LEU A 19 -0.28 -0.54 1.89
CA LEU A 19 -0.93 -0.43 0.59
C LEU A 19 -2.27 -1.16 0.58
N CYS A 20 -2.31 -2.38 1.14
CA CYS A 20 -3.54 -3.15 1.22
C CYS A 20 -4.60 -2.41 2.02
N TYR A 21 -4.21 -1.88 3.18
CA TYR A 21 -5.17 -1.18 4.03
C TYR A 21 -5.75 0.03 3.30
N LEU A 22 -4.90 0.82 2.67
CA LEU A 22 -5.35 1.98 1.92
C LEU A 22 -6.30 1.59 0.78
N ALA A 23 -5.92 0.56 0.02
CA ALA A 23 -6.71 0.15 -1.13
C ALA A 23 -8.08 -0.39 -0.71
N PHE A 24 -8.11 -1.21 0.35
CA PHE A 24 -9.37 -1.79 0.80
C PHE A 24 -10.27 -0.77 1.49
N ARG A 25 -9.69 0.25 2.10
CA ARG A 25 -10.50 1.33 2.64
C ARG A 25 -11.06 2.22 1.54
N GLY A 26 -10.28 2.42 0.48
CA GLY A 26 -10.73 3.22 -0.65
C GLY A 26 -10.91 4.69 -0.34
N SER A 27 -10.29 5.20 0.72
CA SER A 27 -10.45 6.60 1.11
C SER A 27 -9.09 7.19 1.47
N VAL A 28 -9.05 8.51 1.62
CA VAL A 28 -7.82 9.22 2.00
C VAL A 28 -7.62 9.03 3.50
N LEU A 29 -6.43 8.55 3.89
CA LEU A 29 -6.12 8.28 5.28
C LEU A 29 -4.82 8.97 5.68
N LYS A 30 -4.75 9.42 6.92
CA LYS A 30 -3.55 10.03 7.47
C LYS A 30 -2.58 8.96 7.92
N PRO A 31 -1.25 9.23 7.85
CA PRO A 31 -0.27 8.25 8.31
C PRO A 31 -0.51 7.78 9.74
N GLN A 32 -0.93 8.69 10.62
CA GLN A 32 -1.20 8.33 12.00
C GLN A 32 -2.34 7.32 12.13
N GLU A 33 -3.40 7.52 11.32
CA GLU A 33 -4.52 6.58 11.33
C GLU A 33 -4.07 5.19 10.88
N ILE A 34 -3.26 5.15 9.84
CA ILE A 34 -2.74 3.89 9.33
C ILE A 34 -1.88 3.20 10.39
N ALA A 35 -1.01 3.97 11.02
CA ALA A 35 -0.10 3.44 12.04
C ALA A 35 -0.89 2.81 13.19
N GLU A 36 -1.94 3.48 13.65
CA GLU A 36 -2.74 2.99 14.76
C GLU A 36 -3.44 1.68 14.42
N VAL A 37 -4.04 1.60 13.23
CA VAL A 37 -4.78 0.42 12.84
C VAL A 37 -3.84 -0.77 12.64
N LEU A 38 -2.69 -0.54 12.04
CA LEU A 38 -1.76 -1.63 11.70
C LEU A 38 -0.78 -1.95 12.79
N GLY A 39 -0.79 -1.17 13.89
CA GLY A 39 0.17 -1.38 14.97
C GLY A 39 1.59 -1.08 14.55
N GLU A 40 1.76 -0.12 13.65
CA GLU A 40 3.08 0.25 13.13
C GLU A 40 3.52 1.57 13.73
N ASN A 41 4.82 1.80 13.68
CA ASN A 41 5.40 3.07 14.10
C ASN A 41 5.06 4.14 13.07
N GLY A 42 4.69 5.34 13.54
CA GLY A 42 4.31 6.42 12.64
C GLY A 42 5.40 6.81 11.67
N SER A 43 6.66 6.83 12.12
CA SER A 43 7.77 7.18 11.23
C SER A 43 7.98 6.10 10.16
N THR A 44 7.76 4.84 10.53
CA THR A 44 7.84 3.74 9.56
C THR A 44 6.75 3.88 8.50
N VAL A 45 5.53 4.20 8.93
CA VAL A 45 4.41 4.38 7.99
C VAL A 45 4.72 5.51 7.03
N ARG A 46 5.21 6.64 7.53
CA ARG A 46 5.54 7.77 6.66
C ARG A 46 6.62 7.40 5.65
N ALA A 47 7.64 6.67 6.08
CA ALA A 47 8.71 6.24 5.20
C ALA A 47 8.20 5.30 4.11
N ARG A 48 7.34 4.35 4.51
CA ARG A 48 6.78 3.42 3.54
C ARG A 48 5.85 4.12 2.55
N LEU A 49 5.06 5.08 3.03
CA LEU A 49 4.19 5.86 2.15
C LEU A 49 4.99 6.66 1.13
N ALA A 50 6.11 7.23 1.56
CA ALA A 50 6.98 7.96 0.64
C ALA A 50 7.51 7.05 -0.46
N GLU A 51 7.90 5.83 -0.10
CA GLU A 51 8.36 4.86 -1.08
C GLU A 51 7.25 4.44 -2.04
N LEU A 52 6.06 4.20 -1.51
CA LEU A 52 4.91 3.82 -2.33
C LEU A 52 4.52 4.94 -3.28
N LYS A 53 4.60 6.18 -2.82
CA LYS A 53 4.32 7.32 -3.67
C LYS A 53 5.33 7.42 -4.82
N LYS A 54 6.59 7.18 -4.51
CA LYS A 54 7.65 7.20 -5.51
C LYS A 54 7.41 6.14 -6.57
N GLN A 55 6.87 5.01 -6.18
CA GLN A 55 6.57 3.93 -7.09
C GLN A 55 5.25 4.12 -7.83
N GLY A 56 4.49 5.17 -7.52
CA GLY A 56 3.24 5.46 -8.17
C GLY A 56 2.07 4.62 -7.68
N LEU A 57 2.17 4.04 -6.50
CA LEU A 57 1.13 3.17 -5.95
C LEU A 57 0.20 3.89 -4.99
N VAL A 58 0.61 5.03 -4.46
CA VAL A 58 -0.25 5.89 -3.65
C VAL A 58 -0.05 7.33 -4.10
N GLU A 59 -1.03 8.17 -3.79
CA GLU A 59 -0.95 9.60 -4.04
C GLU A 59 -1.14 10.35 -2.72
N SER A 60 -0.44 11.47 -2.58
CA SER A 60 -0.64 12.32 -1.41
C SER A 60 -1.71 13.36 -1.72
N LYS A 61 -2.56 13.58 -0.73
CA LYS A 61 -3.62 14.59 -0.78
C LYS A 61 -3.47 15.50 0.42
N PRO A 62 -4.12 16.67 0.42
CA PRO A 62 -4.05 17.54 1.61
C PRO A 62 -4.48 16.83 2.90
N GLU A 63 -5.43 15.90 2.80
CA GLU A 63 -5.97 15.20 3.97
C GLU A 63 -5.20 13.93 4.31
N GLY A 64 -4.26 13.49 3.47
CA GLY A 64 -3.52 12.26 3.74
C GLY A 64 -3.10 11.57 2.45
N TYR A 65 -3.20 10.25 2.45
CA TYR A 65 -2.79 9.44 1.30
C TYR A 65 -3.93 8.56 0.84
N VAL A 66 -3.94 8.24 -0.45
CA VAL A 66 -4.94 7.36 -1.02
C VAL A 66 -4.24 6.38 -1.96
N ALA A 67 -4.73 5.14 -2.02
CA ALA A 67 -4.13 4.14 -2.90
C ALA A 67 -4.56 4.37 -4.35
N VAL A 68 -3.63 4.21 -5.27
CA VAL A 68 -3.92 4.23 -6.69
C VAL A 68 -4.40 2.85 -7.14
N VAL A 69 -3.86 1.79 -6.50
CA VAL A 69 -4.25 0.42 -6.84
C VAL A 69 -5.61 0.08 -6.25
N THR A 70 -6.29 -0.86 -6.89
CA THR A 70 -7.60 -1.34 -6.42
C THR A 70 -7.42 -2.65 -5.65
N PRO A 71 -8.45 -3.05 -4.87
CA PRO A 71 -8.41 -4.37 -4.24
C PRO A 71 -8.25 -5.50 -5.26
N TYR A 72 -8.82 -5.34 -6.44
CA TYR A 72 -8.68 -6.33 -7.50
C TYR A 72 -7.21 -6.52 -7.88
N ASP A 73 -6.47 -5.42 -8.02
CA ASP A 73 -5.05 -5.50 -8.35
C ASP A 73 -4.27 -6.28 -7.29
N LEU A 74 -4.61 -6.06 -6.02
CA LEU A 74 -3.95 -6.73 -4.92
C LEU A 74 -4.27 -8.22 -4.89
N ILE A 75 -5.52 -8.57 -5.15
CA ILE A 75 -5.93 -9.96 -5.20
C ILE A 75 -5.21 -10.69 -6.33
N MET A 76 -5.09 -10.03 -7.48
CA MET A 76 -4.38 -10.63 -8.60
C MET A 76 -2.90 -10.82 -8.32
N LYS A 77 -2.30 -9.88 -7.56
CA LYS A 77 -0.92 -10.05 -7.15
C LYS A 77 -0.76 -11.28 -6.26
N ILE A 78 -1.65 -11.43 -5.29
CA ILE A 78 -1.61 -12.57 -4.38
C ILE A 78 -1.74 -13.88 -5.17
N TYR A 79 -2.67 -13.89 -6.12
CA TYR A 79 -2.89 -15.07 -6.95
C TYR A 79 -1.62 -15.44 -7.73
N ARG A 80 -0.97 -14.44 -8.33
CA ARG A 80 0.27 -14.67 -9.07
C ARG A 80 1.39 -15.18 -8.17
N ASP A 81 1.49 -14.60 -6.97
CA ASP A 81 2.53 -15.00 -6.02
C ASP A 81 2.34 -16.45 -5.58
N MET A 82 1.08 -16.87 -5.40
CA MET A 82 0.78 -18.24 -5.02
C MET A 82 1.13 -19.22 -6.13
N GLY A 83 1.07 -18.77 -7.36
CA GLY A 83 1.40 -19.62 -8.50
C GLY A 83 2.88 -19.77 -8.74
N ARG A 84 3.71 -19.01 -8.05
CA ARG A 84 5.16 -19.09 -8.18
C ARG A 84 5.70 -20.08 -7.18
N LYS A 85 6.30 -21.09 -7.64
CA LYS A 85 6.88 -22.10 -6.75
C LYS A 85 8.31 -22.39 -7.12
#